data_42aa2f99edefdbf2d607554bc1dc027a
#
_entry.id   42aa2f99edefdbf2d607554bc1dc027a
#
_cell.length_a   1.000
_cell.length_b   1.000
_cell.length_c   1.000
_cell.angle_alpha   90.00
_cell.angle_beta   90.00
_cell.angle_gamma   90.00
#
_symmetry.space_group_name_H-M   'P 1'
#
loop_
_entity.id
_entity.type
_entity.pdbx_description
1 polymer ?
#
loop_
_entity_poly.entity_id
_entity_poly.type
_entity_poly.pdbx_seq_one_letter_code
_entity_poly.pdbx_strand_id
1 'polypeptide(L)'
;MDDPDTDTDIATKKAVQKLLKDKFAQYRFERVDVRAGEDHSGDPALFIDAYYGLSDTPLDARLISHTLTELRDLLLKMGEKRFPYVRHHFDERQAVAGQR
;
A
#
# COMPACT_ATOMS: atom_id res chain seq x y z
N MET A 1 8.28 -20.07 -14.95
CA MET A 1 8.86 -19.14 -14.87
C MET A 1 8.59 -18.33 -13.85
N ASP A 2 9.21 -18.30 -12.99
CA ASP A 2 8.92 -17.65 -11.91
C ASP A 2 9.68 -16.47 -11.78
N ASP A 3 9.15 -15.38 -12.17
CA ASP A 3 9.87 -14.20 -11.91
C ASP A 3 9.43 -13.71 -10.56
N PRO A 4 10.14 -12.76 -10.00
CA PRO A 4 9.85 -12.27 -8.64
C PRO A 4 8.44 -11.80 -8.45
N ASP A 5 7.81 -11.35 -9.52
CA ASP A 5 6.48 -10.85 -9.40
C ASP A 5 5.45 -11.93 -9.24
N THR A 6 5.77 -13.14 -9.63
CA THR A 6 4.81 -14.22 -9.47
C THR A 6 4.67 -14.62 -8.02
N ASP A 7 5.63 -14.24 -7.18
CA ASP A 7 5.52 -14.52 -5.76
C ASP A 7 4.40 -13.71 -5.11
N THR A 8 4.00 -12.62 -5.76
CA THR A 8 2.88 -11.84 -5.29
C THR A 8 1.78 -12.08 -6.28
N ASP A 9 0.92 -13.04 -6.00
CA ASP A 9 -0.05 -13.45 -7.00
C ASP A 9 -1.08 -12.37 -7.26
N ILE A 10 -1.85 -12.60 -8.31
CA ILE A 10 -2.81 -11.62 -8.76
C ILE A 10 -3.88 -11.37 -7.73
N ALA A 11 -4.30 -12.41 -7.02
CA ALA A 11 -5.33 -12.26 -6.01
C ALA A 11 -4.86 -11.35 -4.88
N THR A 12 -3.60 -11.50 -4.47
CA THR A 12 -3.05 -10.65 -3.42
C THR A 12 -3.02 -9.20 -3.87
N LYS A 13 -2.54 -8.95 -5.09
CA LYS A 13 -2.48 -7.58 -5.61
C LYS A 13 -3.86 -6.96 -5.70
N LYS A 14 -4.84 -7.71 -6.17
CA LYS A 14 -6.19 -7.19 -6.29
C LYS A 14 -6.81 -6.89 -4.94
N ALA A 15 -6.55 -7.74 -3.95
CA ALA A 15 -7.09 -7.53 -2.62
C ALA A 15 -6.50 -6.27 -2.00
N VAL A 16 -5.19 -6.06 -2.14
CA VAL A 16 -4.53 -4.87 -1.64
C VAL A 16 -5.10 -3.62 -2.31
N GLN A 17 -5.21 -3.67 -3.63
CA GLN A 17 -5.72 -2.53 -4.39
C GLN A 17 -7.14 -2.18 -3.97
N LYS A 18 -8.00 -3.19 -3.82
CA LYS A 18 -9.37 -2.94 -3.46
C LYS A 18 -9.47 -2.31 -2.07
N LEU A 19 -8.73 -2.84 -1.12
CA LEU A 19 -8.77 -2.32 0.23
C LEU A 19 -8.30 -0.87 0.28
N LEU A 20 -7.17 -0.58 -0.35
CA LEU A 20 -6.63 0.77 -0.31
C LEU A 20 -7.52 1.75 -1.08
N LYS A 21 -8.09 1.30 -2.19
CA LYS A 21 -9.00 2.15 -2.94
C LYS A 21 -10.22 2.49 -2.11
N ASP A 22 -10.79 1.51 -1.41
CA ASP A 22 -11.96 1.75 -0.59
C ASP A 22 -11.67 2.69 0.57
N LYS A 23 -10.51 2.52 1.20
CA LYS A 23 -10.19 3.30 2.38
C LYS A 23 -9.70 4.70 2.07
N PHE A 24 -9.03 4.87 0.94
CA PHE A 24 -8.40 6.15 0.62
C PHE A 24 -8.96 6.83 -0.62
N ALA A 25 -10.16 6.46 -1.05
CA ALA A 25 -10.75 7.07 -2.24
C ALA A 25 -10.86 8.57 -2.10
N GLN A 26 -11.22 9.06 -0.91
CA GLN A 26 -11.40 10.49 -0.72
C GLN A 26 -10.09 11.27 -0.79
N TYR A 27 -8.97 10.57 -0.78
CA TYR A 27 -7.67 11.23 -0.87
C TYR A 27 -7.09 11.13 -2.26
N ARG A 28 -7.91 10.84 -3.25
CA ARG A 28 -7.49 10.77 -4.65
C ARG A 28 -6.53 9.61 -4.91
N PHE A 29 -6.84 8.48 -4.32
CA PHE A 29 -6.05 7.27 -4.55
C PHE A 29 -6.08 6.92 -6.05
N GLU A 30 -4.91 6.66 -6.62
CA GLU A 30 -4.81 6.35 -8.04
C GLU A 30 -4.44 4.92 -8.32
N ARG A 31 -3.39 4.42 -7.69
CA ARG A 31 -2.96 3.05 -7.94
C ARG A 31 -2.04 2.57 -6.84
N VAL A 32 -1.77 1.30 -6.87
CA VAL A 32 -0.86 0.69 -5.92
C VAL A 32 0.07 -0.27 -6.65
N ASP A 33 1.32 -0.31 -6.24
CA ASP A 33 2.28 -1.30 -6.72
C ASP A 33 2.60 -2.21 -5.55
N VAL A 34 2.69 -3.51 -5.80
CA VAL A 34 2.98 -4.49 -4.77
C VAL A 34 4.16 -5.32 -5.23
N ARG A 35 5.23 -5.35 -4.43
CA ARG A 35 6.42 -6.11 -4.76
C ARG A 35 6.83 -6.99 -3.59
N ALA A 36 7.31 -8.19 -3.88
CA ALA A 36 7.87 -9.05 -2.86
C ALA A 36 9.35 -8.73 -2.70
N GLY A 37 9.84 -8.87 -1.50
CA GLY A 37 11.26 -8.64 -1.23
C GLY A 37 11.60 -9.03 0.18
N GLU A 38 12.71 -8.51 0.67
CA GLU A 38 13.16 -8.75 2.04
C GLU A 38 13.34 -7.41 2.72
N ASP A 39 12.99 -7.35 3.99
CA ASP A 39 13.22 -6.12 4.73
C ASP A 39 14.69 -6.06 5.17
N HIS A 40 15.05 -5.02 5.91
CA HIS A 40 16.45 -4.83 6.29
C HIS A 40 16.95 -5.90 7.25
N SER A 41 16.05 -6.67 7.83
CA SER A 41 16.44 -7.80 8.69
C SER A 41 16.55 -9.10 7.91
N GLY A 42 16.25 -9.08 6.64
CA GLY A 42 16.29 -10.28 5.81
C GLY A 42 15.02 -11.10 5.82
N ASP A 43 13.96 -10.60 6.46
CA ASP A 43 12.70 -11.33 6.51
C ASP A 43 11.86 -11.05 5.27
N PRO A 44 11.11 -12.05 4.80
CA PRO A 44 10.25 -11.83 3.63
C PRO A 44 9.23 -10.72 3.90
N ALA A 45 9.03 -9.87 2.91
CA ALA A 45 8.16 -8.73 3.06
C ALA A 45 7.44 -8.41 1.76
N LEU A 46 6.34 -7.68 1.88
CA LEU A 46 5.66 -7.11 0.73
C LEU A 46 5.82 -5.61 0.80
N PHE A 47 6.31 -5.04 -0.29
CA PHE A 47 6.47 -3.59 -0.36
C PHE A 47 5.34 -3.03 -1.20
N ILE A 48 4.53 -2.20 -0.58
CA ILE A 48 3.31 -1.69 -1.18
C ILE A 48 3.44 -0.18 -1.29
N ASP A 49 3.38 0.31 -2.53
CA ASP A 49 3.48 1.75 -2.79
C ASP A 49 2.14 2.22 -3.29
N ALA A 50 1.49 3.09 -2.52
CA ALA A 50 0.20 3.65 -2.87
C ALA A 50 0.40 5.07 -3.41
N TYR A 51 -0.19 5.36 -4.55
CA TYR A 51 -0.01 6.63 -5.24
C TYR A 51 -1.29 7.43 -5.25
N TYR A 52 -1.18 8.71 -4.93
CA TYR A 52 -2.32 9.61 -4.80
C TYR A 52 -2.16 10.81 -5.70
N GLY A 53 -3.28 11.31 -6.20
CA GLY A 53 -3.28 12.54 -6.95
C GLY A 53 -3.27 13.75 -6.02
N LEU A 54 -3.43 14.93 -6.61
CA LEU A 54 -3.45 16.16 -5.85
C LEU A 54 -4.74 16.24 -5.04
N SER A 55 -4.61 16.48 -3.75
CA SER A 55 -5.74 16.57 -2.87
C SER A 55 -5.48 17.60 -1.80
N ASP A 56 -6.52 18.30 -1.39
CA ASP A 56 -6.41 19.30 -0.33
C ASP A 56 -6.49 18.66 1.04
N THR A 57 -6.88 17.42 1.12
CA THR A 57 -7.11 16.76 2.40
C THR A 57 -5.90 15.93 2.81
N PRO A 58 -5.26 16.24 3.93
CA PRO A 58 -4.14 15.41 4.37
C PRO A 58 -4.64 14.06 4.86
N LEU A 59 -3.81 13.05 4.75
CA LEU A 59 -4.17 11.73 5.20
C LEU A 59 -4.31 11.71 6.72
N ASP A 60 -5.35 11.04 7.16
CA ASP A 60 -5.62 10.90 8.58
C ASP A 60 -4.74 9.77 9.12
N ALA A 61 -3.95 10.06 10.15
CA ALA A 61 -3.04 9.07 10.73
C ALA A 61 -3.79 7.86 11.29
N ARG A 62 -4.97 8.07 11.86
CA ARG A 62 -5.74 6.97 12.38
C ARG A 62 -6.21 6.05 11.26
N LEU A 63 -6.63 6.65 10.16
CA LEU A 63 -7.07 5.87 9.02
C LEU A 63 -5.91 5.04 8.48
N ILE A 64 -4.72 5.61 8.43
CA ILE A 64 -3.53 4.89 7.98
C ILE A 64 -3.28 3.69 8.88
N SER A 65 -3.31 3.89 10.20
CA SER A 65 -3.06 2.80 11.14
C SER A 65 -4.11 1.72 11.06
N HIS A 66 -5.38 2.10 11.01
CA HIS A 66 -6.47 1.12 10.93
C HIS A 66 -6.41 0.35 9.64
N THR A 67 -6.08 1.03 8.55
CA THR A 67 -6.00 0.37 7.26
C THR A 67 -4.87 -0.65 7.24
N LEU A 68 -3.73 -0.32 7.86
CA LEU A 68 -2.62 -1.25 7.92
C LEU A 68 -3.03 -2.51 8.68
N THR A 69 -3.75 -2.35 9.79
CA THR A 69 -4.22 -3.49 10.56
C THR A 69 -5.18 -4.35 9.72
N GLU A 70 -6.12 -3.72 9.04
CA GLU A 70 -7.05 -4.45 8.19
C GLU A 70 -6.32 -5.16 7.05
N LEU A 71 -5.32 -4.50 6.50
CA LEU A 71 -4.54 -5.09 5.42
C LEU A 71 -3.82 -6.34 5.89
N ARG A 72 -3.19 -6.28 7.06
CA ARG A 72 -2.50 -7.44 7.59
C ARG A 72 -3.46 -8.59 7.84
N ASP A 73 -4.63 -8.29 8.42
CA ASP A 73 -5.63 -9.31 8.68
C ASP A 73 -6.10 -9.95 7.39
N LEU A 74 -6.35 -9.14 6.38
CA LEU A 74 -6.80 -9.63 5.09
C LEU A 74 -5.75 -10.55 4.47
N LEU A 75 -4.50 -10.12 4.47
CA LEU A 75 -3.43 -10.91 3.88
C LEU A 75 -3.23 -12.23 4.62
N LEU A 76 -3.31 -12.21 5.94
CA LEU A 76 -3.18 -13.44 6.71
C LEU A 76 -4.31 -14.41 6.39
N LYS A 77 -5.53 -13.91 6.23
CA LYS A 77 -6.65 -14.76 5.86
C LYS A 77 -6.47 -15.37 4.48
N MET A 78 -5.71 -14.71 3.62
CA MET A 78 -5.43 -15.21 2.30
C MET A 78 -4.21 -16.13 2.27
N GLY A 79 -3.60 -16.35 3.42
CA GLY A 79 -2.41 -17.20 3.48
C GLY A 79 -1.10 -16.45 3.24
N GLU A 80 -1.15 -15.11 3.16
CA GLU A 80 0.04 -14.34 2.92
C GLU A 80 0.67 -13.95 4.25
N LYS A 81 1.84 -14.48 4.52
CA LYS A 81 2.51 -14.26 5.81
C LYS A 81 3.55 -13.16 5.78
N ARG A 82 3.93 -12.68 4.60
CA ARG A 82 4.93 -11.63 4.50
C ARG A 82 4.38 -10.33 5.07
N PHE A 83 5.22 -9.60 5.80
CA PHE A 83 4.77 -8.37 6.43
C PHE A 83 4.61 -7.26 5.39
N PRO A 84 3.48 -6.55 5.39
CA PRO A 84 3.28 -5.47 4.41
C PRO A 84 3.86 -4.15 4.92
N TYR A 85 4.73 -3.56 4.11
CA TYR A 85 5.25 -2.22 4.36
C TYR A 85 4.61 -1.30 3.34
N VAL A 86 3.82 -0.35 3.81
CA VAL A 86 3.06 0.53 2.92
C VAL A 86 3.67 1.92 2.93
N ARG A 87 3.94 2.45 1.73
CA ARG A 87 4.39 3.82 1.59
C ARG A 87 3.37 4.58 0.77
N HIS A 88 3.08 5.80 1.20
CA HIS A 88 2.10 6.64 0.54
C HIS A 88 2.83 7.73 -0.23
N HIS A 89 2.57 7.82 -1.52
CA HIS A 89 3.24 8.78 -2.40
C HIS A 89 2.23 9.80 -2.90
N PHE A 90 2.47 11.05 -2.60
CA PHE A 90 1.57 12.11 -2.97
C PHE A 90 2.07 12.85 -4.20
N ASP A 91 1.14 13.51 -4.89
CA ASP A 91 1.52 14.33 -6.02
C ASP A 91 2.56 15.33 -5.55
N GLU A 92 3.62 15.49 -6.34
CA GLU A 92 4.72 16.34 -5.97
C GLU A 92 4.32 17.79 -5.78
N ARG A 93 3.38 18.25 -6.56
CA ARG A 93 2.91 19.62 -6.41
C ARG A 93 2.26 19.84 -5.06
N GLN A 94 1.52 18.84 -4.58
CA GLN A 94 0.91 18.93 -3.28
C GLN A 94 1.97 18.93 -2.18
N ALA A 95 2.99 18.11 -2.33
CA ALA A 95 4.06 18.04 -1.34
C ALA A 95 4.79 19.39 -1.25
N VAL A 96 5.06 20.00 -2.39
CA VAL A 96 5.74 21.28 -2.41
C VAL A 96 4.87 22.34 -1.74
N ALA A 97 3.60 22.37 -2.08
CA ALA A 97 2.68 23.33 -1.47
C ALA A 97 2.58 23.13 0.03
N GLY A 98 2.61 21.90 0.47
CA GLY A 98 2.51 21.62 1.89
C GLY A 98 3.71 22.06 2.70
N GLN A 99 4.81 22.32 2.04
CA GLN A 99 6.01 22.73 2.73
C GLN A 99 6.10 24.23 2.95
N ARG A 100 5.17 24.97 2.41
CA ARG A 100 5.20 26.44 2.56
C ARG A 100 4.55 26.90 3.84
#